data_1594e7883be186bbf6953b5c1f9d7786
#
_entry.id   1594e7883be186bbf6953b5c1f9d7786
#
_cell.length_a   1.000
_cell.length_b   1.000
_cell.length_c   1.000
_cell.angle_alpha   90.00
_cell.angle_beta   90.00
_cell.angle_gamma   90.00
#
_symmetry.space_group_name_H-M   'P 1'
#
loop_
_entity.id
_entity.type
_entity.pdbx_description
1 polymer ?
#
loop_
_entity_poly.entity_id
_entity_poly.type
_entity_poly.pdbx_seq_one_letter_code
_entity_poly.pdbx_strand_id
1 'polypeptide(L)'
;MKKAALLIPLLLSTLSWAAPNPNEYSINVHVSSSRWVMAPTLLGPEAHQVLDVIIDGKKYELEASTTRANLEAGVTLLALGDYKAKIVQDQHKTAYESSQAYEFLLPDKKTRKFIVVGQTE
;
A
#
# COMPACT_ATOMS: atom_id res chain seq x y z
N MET A 1 -33.86 35.26 13.40
CA MET A 1 -34.26 34.42 13.38
C MET A 1 -33.75 33.22 12.90
N LYS A 2 -33.79 32.70 12.03
CA LYS A 2 -33.54 31.44 11.65
C LYS A 2 -32.29 31.23 11.01
N LYS A 3 -31.38 32.05 11.05
CA LYS A 3 -30.21 31.89 10.32
C LYS A 3 -29.23 30.97 10.86
N ALA A 4 -29.24 30.65 12.06
CA ALA A 4 -28.22 29.83 12.71
C ALA A 4 -28.08 28.43 12.08
N ALA A 5 -29.12 27.96 11.46
CA ALA A 5 -29.09 26.63 10.90
C ALA A 5 -28.15 26.47 9.74
N LEU A 6 -27.66 27.53 9.18
CA LEU A 6 -26.82 27.45 8.03
C LEU A 6 -25.40 27.01 8.31
N LEU A 7 -25.00 26.98 9.55
CA LEU A 7 -23.65 26.63 9.89
C LEU A 7 -23.38 25.14 9.89
N ILE A 8 -24.41 24.37 10.05
CA ILE A 8 -24.25 22.93 10.18
C ILE A 8 -23.61 22.25 8.97
N PRO A 9 -24.01 22.57 7.77
CA PRO A 9 -23.41 21.89 6.61
C PRO A 9 -21.93 22.12 6.47
N LEU A 10 -21.44 23.23 6.96
CA LEU A 10 -20.03 23.52 6.85
C LEU A 10 -19.19 22.59 7.71
N LEU A 11 -19.72 22.18 8.84
CA LEU A 11 -19.01 21.26 9.70
C LEU A 11 -18.90 19.89 9.08
N LEU A 12 -19.91 19.49 8.34
CA LEU A 12 -19.89 18.19 7.70
C LEU A 12 -18.85 18.09 6.60
N SER A 13 -18.59 19.17 5.92
CA SER A 13 -17.62 19.16 4.84
C SER A 13 -16.20 18.92 5.34
N THR A 14 -15.92 19.24 6.58
CA THR A 14 -14.59 19.02 7.13
C THR A 14 -14.31 17.57 7.49
N LEU A 15 -15.34 16.74 7.46
CA LEU A 15 -15.20 15.33 7.81
C LEU A 15 -14.92 14.46 6.59
N SER A 16 -14.61 15.06 5.48
CA SER A 16 -14.37 14.33 4.26
C SER A 16 -13.02 13.62 4.21
N TRP A 17 -12.37 13.42 5.32
CA TRP A 17 -11.21 12.57 5.41
C TRP A 17 -11.67 11.16 5.16
N ALA A 18 -11.97 10.91 3.97
CA ALA A 18 -12.65 9.70 3.62
C ALA A 18 -11.78 8.49 3.84
N ALA A 19 -12.38 7.44 4.30
CA ALA A 19 -11.84 6.13 4.16
C ALA A 19 -11.59 5.86 2.67
N PRO A 20 -10.63 4.99 2.31
CA PRO A 20 -10.40 4.64 0.92
C PRO A 20 -11.68 4.15 0.26
N ASN A 21 -11.89 4.56 -0.98
CA ASN A 21 -13.04 4.08 -1.75
C ASN A 21 -12.78 2.66 -2.24
N PRO A 22 -13.49 1.64 -1.75
CA PRO A 22 -13.22 0.26 -2.16
C PRO A 22 -13.35 0.02 -3.66
N ASN A 23 -14.15 0.83 -4.35
CA ASN A 23 -14.36 0.66 -5.78
C ASN A 23 -13.13 0.99 -6.61
N GLU A 24 -12.17 1.72 -6.06
CA GLU A 24 -10.92 2.02 -6.73
C GLU A 24 -9.94 0.86 -6.67
N TYR A 25 -10.12 -0.07 -5.75
CA TYR A 25 -9.23 -1.19 -5.52
C TYR A 25 -9.75 -2.42 -6.26
N SER A 26 -9.53 -2.44 -7.57
CA SER A 26 -10.10 -3.47 -8.44
C SER A 26 -9.14 -4.60 -8.79
N ILE A 27 -7.87 -4.48 -8.44
CA ILE A 27 -6.87 -5.48 -8.77
C ILE A 27 -6.82 -6.53 -7.68
N ASN A 28 -6.93 -7.80 -8.07
CA ASN A 28 -6.83 -8.91 -7.13
C ASN A 28 -5.37 -9.32 -6.99
N VAL A 29 -4.89 -9.37 -5.76
CA VAL A 29 -3.51 -9.74 -5.45
C VAL A 29 -3.53 -10.89 -4.47
N HIS A 30 -2.86 -11.98 -4.80
CA HIS A 30 -2.68 -13.10 -3.89
C HIS A 30 -1.26 -13.04 -3.30
N VAL A 31 -1.17 -12.90 -1.99
CA VAL A 31 0.11 -12.87 -1.28
C VAL A 31 0.45 -14.28 -0.85
N SER A 32 1.50 -14.85 -1.43
CA SER A 32 1.94 -16.21 -1.16
C SER A 32 3.10 -16.28 -0.18
N SER A 33 3.83 -15.19 0.00
CA SER A 33 4.95 -15.12 0.95
C SER A 33 5.08 -13.70 1.47
N SER A 34 5.42 -13.57 2.74
CA SER A 34 5.61 -12.29 3.40
C SER A 34 6.75 -12.44 4.39
N ARG A 35 7.79 -11.63 4.26
CA ARG A 35 9.00 -11.76 5.07
C ARG A 35 9.69 -10.44 5.29
N TRP A 36 10.48 -10.36 6.35
CA TRP A 36 11.36 -9.24 6.59
C TRP A 36 12.73 -9.50 5.97
N VAL A 37 13.28 -8.49 5.31
CA VAL A 37 14.65 -8.51 4.80
C VAL A 37 15.36 -7.30 5.37
N MET A 38 16.52 -7.52 5.99
CA MET A 38 17.32 -6.43 6.55
C MET A 38 18.35 -6.00 5.52
N ALA A 39 18.40 -4.69 5.26
CA ALA A 39 19.35 -4.11 4.34
C ALA A 39 20.26 -3.13 5.09
N PRO A 40 21.59 -3.17 4.89
CA PRO A 40 22.48 -2.20 5.51
C PRO A 40 22.34 -0.86 4.82
N THR A 41 22.30 0.21 5.62
CA THR A 41 22.34 1.58 5.12
C THR A 41 23.37 2.37 5.90
N LEU A 42 23.66 3.59 5.45
CA LEU A 42 24.60 4.46 6.13
C LEU A 42 24.16 4.83 7.56
N LEU A 43 22.87 4.79 7.79
CA LEU A 43 22.27 5.12 9.09
C LEU A 43 22.00 3.89 9.94
N GLY A 44 22.42 2.71 9.49
CA GLY A 44 22.17 1.46 10.19
C GLY A 44 21.28 0.53 9.36
N PRO A 45 20.94 -0.66 9.90
CA PRO A 45 20.09 -1.60 9.15
C PRO A 45 18.67 -1.08 9.02
N GLU A 46 18.10 -1.31 7.85
CA GLU A 46 16.72 -0.95 7.53
C GLU A 46 15.94 -2.22 7.23
N ALA A 47 14.75 -2.35 7.81
CA ALA A 47 13.89 -3.50 7.58
C ALA A 47 12.99 -3.24 6.38
N HIS A 48 12.97 -4.18 5.45
CA HIS A 48 12.08 -4.14 4.29
C HIS A 48 11.13 -5.32 4.38
N GLN A 49 9.85 -5.05 4.20
CA GLN A 49 8.86 -6.11 4.08
C GLN A 49 8.79 -6.52 2.61
N VAL A 50 9.03 -7.80 2.34
CA VAL A 50 9.05 -8.32 0.98
C VAL A 50 7.92 -9.32 0.83
N LEU A 51 7.12 -9.13 -0.21
CA LEU A 51 6.00 -10.00 -0.53
C LEU A 51 6.24 -10.68 -1.87
N ASP A 52 5.94 -11.97 -1.94
CA ASP A 52 5.79 -12.66 -3.20
C ASP A 52 4.30 -12.74 -3.49
N VAL A 53 3.88 -12.20 -4.63
CA VAL A 53 2.47 -12.08 -4.96
C VAL A 53 2.19 -12.58 -6.37
N ILE A 54 0.93 -12.91 -6.61
CA ILE A 54 0.43 -13.27 -7.93
C ILE A 54 -0.64 -12.26 -8.30
N ILE A 55 -0.46 -11.60 -9.44
CA ILE A 55 -1.40 -10.63 -9.99
C ILE A 55 -1.65 -11.00 -11.43
N ASP A 56 -2.91 -11.30 -11.77
CA ASP A 56 -3.29 -11.73 -13.12
C ASP A 56 -2.45 -12.90 -13.63
N GLY A 57 -2.17 -13.87 -12.76
CA GLY A 57 -1.40 -15.06 -13.11
C GLY A 57 0.10 -14.85 -13.20
N LYS A 58 0.59 -13.64 -12.99
CA LYS A 58 2.02 -13.33 -13.02
C LYS A 58 2.57 -13.16 -11.63
N LYS A 59 3.82 -13.55 -11.44
CA LYS A 59 4.49 -13.46 -10.16
C LYS A 59 5.31 -12.18 -10.07
N TYR A 60 5.13 -11.48 -8.97
CA TYR A 60 5.87 -10.25 -8.67
C TYR A 60 6.44 -10.34 -7.27
N GLU A 61 7.53 -9.62 -7.07
CA GLU A 61 8.08 -9.37 -5.75
C GLU A 61 7.83 -7.90 -5.43
N LEU A 62 7.18 -7.65 -4.31
CA LEU A 62 6.84 -6.30 -3.87
C LEU A 62 7.60 -6.00 -2.58
N GLU A 63 7.90 -4.73 -2.36
CA GLU A 63 8.67 -4.31 -1.21
C GLU A 63 8.16 -3.02 -0.63
N ALA A 64 8.15 -2.93 0.70
CA ALA A 64 7.87 -1.70 1.44
C ALA A 64 8.96 -1.48 2.49
N SER A 65 9.51 -0.27 2.50
CA SER A 65 10.48 0.12 3.52
C SER A 65 9.76 0.50 4.81
N THR A 66 10.34 0.12 5.93
CA THR A 66 9.78 0.43 7.23
C THR A 66 10.86 1.09 8.10
N THR A 67 10.54 2.26 8.63
CA THR A 67 11.46 2.96 9.52
C THR A 67 11.49 2.29 10.89
N ARG A 68 12.55 2.57 11.65
CA ARG A 68 12.66 2.07 13.01
C ARG A 68 11.46 2.50 13.86
N ALA A 69 11.02 3.74 13.69
CA ALA A 69 9.86 4.24 14.43
C ALA A 69 8.60 3.43 14.14
N ASN A 70 8.39 3.04 12.89
CA ASN A 70 7.24 2.22 12.52
C ASN A 70 7.35 0.81 13.11
N LEU A 71 8.54 0.23 13.16
CA LEU A 71 8.73 -1.07 13.80
C LEU A 71 8.41 -1.00 15.29
N GLU A 72 8.85 0.05 15.96
CA GLU A 72 8.55 0.25 17.38
C GLU A 72 7.07 0.51 17.61
N ALA A 73 6.38 1.08 16.63
CA ALA A 73 4.94 1.31 16.71
C ALA A 73 4.11 0.05 16.43
N GLY A 74 4.77 -1.08 16.14
CA GLY A 74 4.06 -2.34 15.99
C GLY A 74 3.62 -2.67 14.57
N VAL A 75 4.26 -2.10 13.56
CA VAL A 75 3.99 -2.49 12.17
C VAL A 75 4.39 -3.94 11.98
N THR A 76 3.45 -4.75 11.51
CA THR A 76 3.66 -6.18 11.34
C THR A 76 3.71 -6.56 9.88
N LEU A 77 4.13 -7.80 9.61
CA LEU A 77 4.08 -8.36 8.27
C LEU A 77 2.64 -8.46 7.81
N LEU A 78 2.45 -8.25 6.50
CA LEU A 78 1.16 -8.48 5.90
C LEU A 78 0.84 -9.98 5.93
N ALA A 79 -0.37 -10.34 6.32
CA ALA A 79 -0.77 -11.74 6.34
C ALA A 79 -0.90 -12.30 4.93
N LEU A 80 -0.71 -13.59 4.77
CA LEU A 80 -0.91 -14.26 3.49
C LEU A 80 -2.40 -14.27 3.14
N GLY A 81 -2.69 -14.27 1.87
CA GLY A 81 -4.07 -14.34 1.39
C GLY A 81 -4.34 -13.38 0.24
N ASP A 82 -5.63 -13.13 0.02
CA ASP A 82 -6.08 -12.32 -1.10
C ASP A 82 -6.41 -10.91 -0.66
N TYR A 83 -5.99 -9.94 -1.47
CA TYR A 83 -6.22 -8.53 -1.21
C TYR A 83 -6.69 -7.83 -2.48
N LYS A 84 -7.35 -6.70 -2.27
CA LYS A 84 -7.68 -5.78 -3.35
C LYS A 84 -6.66 -4.66 -3.35
N ALA A 85 -6.25 -4.23 -4.52
CA ALA A 85 -5.24 -3.20 -4.67
C ALA A 85 -5.56 -2.29 -5.84
N LYS A 86 -4.87 -1.15 -5.90
CA LYS A 86 -4.89 -0.26 -7.06
C LYS A 86 -3.47 0.14 -7.41
N ILE A 87 -3.24 0.46 -8.67
CA ILE A 87 -1.95 0.99 -9.12
C ILE A 87 -1.91 2.47 -8.76
N VAL A 88 -0.90 2.86 -7.99
CA VAL A 88 -0.71 4.27 -7.62
C VAL A 88 0.45 4.91 -8.36
N GLN A 89 1.28 4.09 -9.02
CA GLN A 89 2.36 4.59 -9.85
C GLN A 89 2.65 3.55 -10.92
N ASP A 90 2.67 3.98 -12.17
CA ASP A 90 2.99 3.13 -13.30
C ASP A 90 3.76 3.98 -14.30
N GLN A 91 5.08 3.97 -14.19
CA GLN A 91 5.95 4.76 -15.02
C GLN A 91 6.94 3.89 -15.77
N HIS A 92 7.08 4.14 -17.06
CA HIS A 92 8.10 3.54 -17.88
C HIS A 92 9.16 4.60 -18.16
N LYS A 93 10.36 4.42 -17.60
CA LYS A 93 11.45 5.36 -17.79
C LYS A 93 12.10 5.17 -19.14
N THR A 94 12.22 3.93 -19.57
CA THR A 94 12.74 3.55 -20.89
C THR A 94 11.95 2.36 -21.39
N ALA A 95 12.28 1.84 -22.57
CA ALA A 95 11.64 0.63 -23.10
C ALA A 95 11.89 -0.61 -22.22
N TYR A 96 12.90 -0.58 -21.37
CA TYR A 96 13.30 -1.71 -20.55
C TYR A 96 13.09 -1.50 -19.05
N GLU A 97 12.82 -0.28 -18.64
CA GLU A 97 12.65 0.05 -17.23
C GLU A 97 11.24 0.48 -16.94
N SER A 98 10.70 -0.06 -15.87
CA SER A 98 9.38 0.35 -15.39
C SER A 98 9.41 0.51 -13.88
N SER A 99 8.55 1.37 -13.38
CA SER A 99 8.37 1.57 -11.94
C SER A 99 6.88 1.51 -11.65
N GLN A 100 6.49 0.53 -10.86
CA GLN A 100 5.09 0.34 -10.47
C GLN A 100 4.96 0.26 -8.97
N ALA A 101 3.89 0.82 -8.45
CA ALA A 101 3.55 0.71 -7.04
C ALA A 101 2.07 0.38 -6.91
N TYR A 102 1.78 -0.47 -5.95
CA TYR A 102 0.41 -0.89 -5.65
C TYR A 102 0.05 -0.46 -4.23
N GLU A 103 -1.15 0.02 -4.06
CA GLU A 103 -1.70 0.32 -2.76
C GLU A 103 -2.75 -0.73 -2.43
N PHE A 104 -2.53 -1.46 -1.35
CA PHE A 104 -3.41 -2.55 -0.90
C PHE A 104 -4.45 -2.00 0.06
N LEU A 105 -5.68 -2.44 -0.11
CA LEU A 105 -6.74 -2.17 0.85
C LEU A 105 -6.79 -3.32 1.84
N LEU A 106 -6.58 -3.01 3.12
CA LEU A 106 -6.56 -4.00 4.18
C LEU A 106 -7.95 -4.20 4.78
N PRO A 107 -8.20 -5.34 5.46
CA PRO A 107 -9.50 -5.60 6.07
C PRO A 107 -9.95 -4.57 7.08
N ASP A 108 -9.02 -3.89 7.74
CA ASP A 108 -9.34 -2.82 8.69
C ASP A 108 -9.59 -1.47 8.02
N LYS A 109 -9.69 -1.46 6.68
CA LYS A 109 -9.90 -0.27 5.85
C LYS A 109 -8.70 0.67 5.80
N LYS A 110 -7.56 0.25 6.33
CA LYS A 110 -6.30 0.97 6.15
C LYS A 110 -5.66 0.54 4.84
N THR A 111 -4.64 1.27 4.43
CA THR A 111 -3.93 0.98 3.19
C THR A 111 -2.45 0.81 3.44
N ARG A 112 -1.78 0.04 2.58
CA ARG A 112 -0.33 -0.06 2.54
C ARG A 112 0.14 -0.02 1.11
N LYS A 113 1.24 0.67 0.88
CA LYS A 113 1.83 0.83 -0.43
C LYS A 113 3.08 -0.05 -0.56
N PHE A 114 3.19 -0.75 -1.67
CA PHE A 114 4.33 -1.59 -2.00
C PHE A 114 4.81 -1.27 -3.40
N ILE A 115 6.12 -1.36 -3.59
CA ILE A 115 6.78 -1.10 -4.87
C ILE A 115 7.16 -2.43 -5.50
N VAL A 116 6.99 -2.56 -6.80
CA VAL A 116 7.41 -3.74 -7.53
C VAL A 116 8.94 -3.71 -7.67
N VAL A 117 9.61 -4.74 -7.16
CA VAL A 117 11.07 -4.86 -7.23
C VAL A 117 11.52 -6.05 -8.05
N GLY A 118 10.62 -6.94 -8.42
CA GLY A 118 10.94 -8.09 -9.24
C GLY A 118 9.73 -8.66 -9.93
N GLN A 119 9.95 -9.31 -11.07
CA GLN A 119 8.93 -9.99 -11.85
C GLN A 119 9.47 -11.32 -12.31
N THR A 120 8.61 -12.34 -12.34
CA THR A 120 8.95 -13.62 -12.95
C THR A 120 7.78 -14.06 -13.82
N GLU A 121 8.10 -14.75 -14.90
CA GLU A 121 7.08 -15.31 -15.78
C GLU A 121 6.54 -16.64 -15.26
#